data_4d1329c8e0df9deebd4a8aa454dff171
#
_entry.id   4d1329c8e0df9deebd4a8aa454dff171
#
_cell.length_a   1.000
_cell.length_b   1.000
_cell.length_c   1.000
_cell.angle_alpha   90.00
_cell.angle_beta   90.00
_cell.angle_gamma   90.00
#
_symmetry.space_group_name_H-M   'P 1'
#
loop_
_entity.id
_entity.type
_entity.pdbx_description
1 polymer ?
#
loop_
_entity_poly.entity_id
_entity_poly.type
_entity_poly.pdbx_seq_one_letter_code
_entity_poly.pdbx_strand_id
1 'polypeptide(L)'
;MVCASPAYLAARGTPRTPEDLVGHDCISYPGFSPPDAWTFVRDKATVAAPVHTRLIVGSAEAACAAARAGMGISIAFAYQIEAGPEEAALTTVLDEFQPPSLPVNLVYTANRFLPIKVRAFLDFSAPRLKRVFGE
;
A
#
# COMPACT_ATOMS: atom_id res chain seq x y z
N MET A 1 2.76 1.42 2.19
CA MET A 1 3.55 0.91 3.34
C MET A 1 3.68 -0.59 3.22
N VAL A 2 4.80 -1.18 3.66
CA VAL A 2 4.97 -2.65 3.73
C VAL A 2 4.45 -3.13 5.09
N CYS A 3 3.68 -4.21 5.12
CA CYS A 3 3.06 -4.69 6.35
C CYS A 3 2.87 -6.21 6.37
N ALA A 4 2.77 -6.74 7.58
CA ALA A 4 2.44 -8.14 7.85
C ALA A 4 1.70 -8.26 9.17
N SER A 5 1.11 -9.43 9.45
CA SER A 5 0.56 -9.70 10.78
C SER A 5 1.67 -9.93 11.80
N PRO A 6 1.46 -9.53 13.09
CA PRO A 6 2.40 -9.81 14.15
C PRO A 6 2.74 -11.30 14.28
N ALA A 7 1.76 -12.17 14.07
CA ALA A 7 1.94 -13.62 14.12
C ALA A 7 2.90 -14.14 13.02
N TYR A 8 2.78 -13.59 11.79
CA TYR A 8 3.72 -13.92 10.73
C TYR A 8 5.14 -13.48 11.08
N LEU A 9 5.30 -12.24 11.54
CA LEU A 9 6.61 -11.68 11.91
C LEU A 9 7.25 -12.44 13.08
N ALA A 10 6.47 -12.87 14.06
CA ALA A 10 6.97 -13.69 15.17
C ALA A 10 7.48 -15.06 14.70
N ALA A 11 6.82 -15.68 13.70
CA ALA A 11 7.18 -16.99 13.18
C ALA A 11 8.33 -16.96 12.17
N ARG A 12 8.42 -15.91 11.34
CA ARG A 12 9.34 -15.84 10.18
C ARG A 12 10.43 -14.78 10.33
N GLY A 13 10.39 -13.97 11.38
CA GLY A 13 11.26 -12.82 11.56
C GLY A 13 10.74 -11.55 10.88
N THR A 14 11.37 -10.43 11.23
CA THR A 14 11.04 -9.12 10.67
C THR A 14 12.13 -8.71 9.68
N PRO A 15 11.79 -8.43 8.40
CA PRO A 15 12.76 -7.96 7.42
C PRO A 15 13.29 -6.58 7.84
N ARG A 16 14.57 -6.35 7.66
CA ARG A 16 15.27 -5.10 7.98
C ARG A 16 15.61 -4.28 6.74
N THR A 17 15.77 -4.96 5.61
CA THR A 17 16.05 -4.33 4.32
C THR A 17 15.14 -4.90 3.24
N PRO A 18 14.90 -4.19 2.13
CA PRO A 18 14.12 -4.72 1.01
C PRO A 18 14.64 -6.04 0.46
N GLU A 19 15.95 -6.26 0.53
CA GLU A 19 16.61 -7.47 0.06
C GLU A 19 16.23 -8.71 0.89
N ASP A 20 15.84 -8.53 2.16
CA ASP A 20 15.41 -9.62 3.03
C ASP A 20 14.08 -10.24 2.57
N LEU A 21 13.29 -9.50 1.76
CA LEU A 21 11.99 -9.95 1.27
C LEU A 21 12.07 -11.21 0.40
N VAL A 22 13.22 -11.49 -0.17
CA VAL A 22 13.43 -12.73 -0.92
C VAL A 22 13.30 -13.98 -0.03
N GLY A 23 13.55 -13.85 1.27
CA GLY A 23 13.39 -14.90 2.28
C GLY A 23 12.00 -15.00 2.89
N HIS A 24 11.09 -14.12 2.51
CA HIS A 24 9.73 -14.05 3.03
C HIS A 24 8.68 -14.42 1.97
N ASP A 25 7.56 -14.96 2.43
CA ASP A 25 6.38 -15.12 1.58
C ASP A 25 5.75 -13.75 1.34
N CYS A 26 5.67 -13.31 0.09
CA CYS A 26 5.08 -12.02 -0.28
C CYS A 26 3.73 -12.20 -0.97
N ILE A 27 2.83 -11.24 -0.74
CA ILE A 27 1.50 -11.18 -1.32
C ILE A 27 1.45 -9.97 -2.25
N SER A 28 1.29 -10.21 -3.54
CA SER A 28 1.24 -9.18 -4.58
C SER A 28 -0.16 -9.00 -5.15
N TYR A 29 -0.45 -7.83 -5.68
CA TYR A 29 -1.67 -7.55 -6.43
C TYR A 29 -1.37 -6.63 -7.63
N PRO A 30 -2.15 -6.72 -8.74
CA PRO A 30 -1.92 -5.92 -9.93
C PRO A 30 -2.03 -4.41 -9.66
N GLY A 31 -1.21 -3.62 -10.36
CA GLY A 31 -1.32 -2.16 -10.38
C GLY A 31 -0.38 -1.43 -9.41
N PHE A 32 0.35 -2.14 -8.54
CA PHE A 32 1.32 -1.49 -7.66
C PHE A 32 2.78 -1.77 -8.05
N SER A 33 3.14 -3.04 -8.20
CA SER A 33 4.49 -3.48 -8.60
C SER A 33 4.40 -4.76 -9.41
N PRO A 34 5.42 -5.10 -10.19
CA PRO A 34 5.56 -6.45 -10.75
C PRO A 34 5.51 -7.50 -9.63
N PRO A 35 5.00 -8.70 -9.92
CA PRO A 35 4.84 -9.73 -8.89
C PRO A 35 6.17 -10.27 -8.34
N ASP A 36 7.27 -10.12 -9.07
CA ASP A 36 8.60 -10.62 -8.75
C ASP A 36 9.56 -9.55 -8.19
N ALA A 37 9.14 -8.28 -8.18
CA ALA A 37 9.96 -7.19 -7.65
C ALA A 37 9.10 -6.05 -7.13
N TRP A 38 9.43 -5.56 -5.94
CA TRP A 38 8.80 -4.37 -5.38
C TRP A 38 9.73 -3.17 -5.45
N THR A 39 9.14 -2.00 -5.61
CA THR A 39 9.86 -0.74 -5.76
C THR A 39 9.87 0.02 -4.44
N PHE A 40 11.04 0.48 -4.04
CA PHE A 40 11.29 1.25 -2.82
C PHE A 40 12.01 2.56 -3.12
N VAL A 41 11.90 3.50 -2.21
CA VAL A 41 12.70 4.74 -2.24
C VAL A 41 13.82 4.61 -1.20
N ARG A 42 15.06 4.75 -1.65
CA ARG A 42 16.27 4.80 -0.81
C ARG A 42 17.11 5.99 -1.25
N ASP A 43 17.45 6.89 -0.32
CA ASP A 43 18.27 8.08 -0.60
C ASP A 43 17.76 8.92 -1.80
N LYS A 44 16.46 9.09 -1.91
CA LYS A 44 15.76 9.77 -3.02
C LYS A 44 15.86 9.05 -4.38
N ALA A 45 16.44 7.88 -4.43
CA ALA A 45 16.49 7.02 -5.62
C ALA A 45 15.45 5.90 -5.51
N THR A 46 14.92 5.51 -6.66
CA THR A 46 14.02 4.35 -6.76
C THR A 46 14.84 3.09 -6.96
N VAL A 47 14.63 2.11 -6.08
CA VAL A 47 15.33 0.83 -6.10
C VAL A 47 14.30 -0.29 -6.18
N ALA A 48 14.47 -1.23 -7.10
CA ALA A 48 13.68 -2.45 -7.16
C ALA A 48 14.37 -3.55 -6.34
N ALA A 49 13.60 -4.19 -5.47
CA ALA A 49 14.05 -5.35 -4.71
C ALA A 49 13.28 -6.60 -5.14
N PRO A 50 13.96 -7.72 -5.38
CA PRO A 50 13.29 -8.98 -5.71
C PRO A 50 12.45 -9.46 -4.52
N VAL A 51 11.29 -10.05 -4.81
CA VAL A 51 10.41 -10.62 -3.79
C VAL A 51 10.00 -12.04 -4.18
N HIS A 52 9.80 -12.88 -3.19
CA HIS A 52 9.23 -14.20 -3.39
C HIS A 52 7.71 -14.14 -3.27
N THR A 53 7.02 -13.86 -4.37
CA THR A 53 5.56 -13.82 -4.38
C THR A 53 4.98 -15.23 -4.32
N ARG A 54 4.36 -15.55 -3.18
CA ARG A 54 3.65 -16.81 -2.94
C ARG A 54 2.18 -16.73 -3.33
N LEU A 55 1.58 -15.55 -3.23
CA LEU A 55 0.17 -15.34 -3.50
C LEU A 55 -0.04 -14.07 -4.32
N ILE A 56 -0.83 -14.17 -5.40
CA ILE A 56 -1.31 -13.03 -6.17
C ILE A 56 -2.82 -12.94 -5.99
N VAL A 57 -3.30 -11.77 -5.58
CA VAL A 57 -4.73 -11.49 -5.37
C VAL A 57 -5.21 -10.35 -6.25
N GLY A 58 -6.52 -10.17 -6.39
CA GLY A 58 -7.10 -9.23 -7.34
C GLY A 58 -7.16 -7.77 -6.84
N SER A 59 -6.94 -7.51 -5.54
CA SER A 59 -7.04 -6.16 -4.98
C SER A 59 -6.18 -5.97 -3.73
N ALA A 60 -5.94 -4.72 -3.37
CA ALA A 60 -5.21 -4.36 -2.16
C ALA A 60 -5.93 -4.83 -0.88
N GLU A 61 -7.27 -4.80 -0.86
CA GLU A 61 -8.08 -5.28 0.26
C GLU A 61 -7.89 -6.78 0.49
N ALA A 62 -7.89 -7.56 -0.60
CA ALA A 62 -7.62 -9.00 -0.53
C ALA A 62 -6.18 -9.28 -0.05
N ALA A 63 -5.21 -8.47 -0.47
CA ALA A 63 -3.83 -8.57 0.00
C ALA A 63 -3.71 -8.27 1.51
N CYS A 64 -4.38 -7.23 2.00
CA CYS A 64 -4.45 -6.92 3.42
C CYS A 64 -5.12 -8.05 4.22
N ALA A 65 -6.23 -8.61 3.72
CA ALA A 65 -6.90 -9.73 4.36
C ALA A 65 -6.00 -10.97 4.47
N ALA A 66 -5.28 -11.31 3.40
CA ALA A 66 -4.32 -12.41 3.40
C ALA A 66 -3.14 -12.15 4.35
N ALA A 67 -2.62 -10.92 4.40
CA ALA A 67 -1.56 -10.55 5.33
C ALA A 67 -2.03 -10.65 6.79
N ARG A 68 -3.26 -10.20 7.11
CA ARG A 68 -3.88 -10.37 8.45
C ARG A 68 -4.01 -11.84 8.84
N ALA A 69 -4.35 -12.69 7.87
CA ALA A 69 -4.42 -14.14 8.08
C ALA A 69 -3.03 -14.81 8.24
N GLY A 70 -1.94 -14.04 8.25
CA GLY A 70 -0.59 -14.58 8.45
C GLY A 70 0.01 -15.26 7.22
N MET A 71 -0.51 -15.00 6.02
CA MET A 71 -0.04 -15.65 4.80
C MET A 71 1.27 -15.06 4.25
N GLY A 72 1.68 -13.87 4.73
CA GLY A 72 2.90 -13.23 4.25
C GLY A 72 2.93 -11.72 4.47
N ILE A 73 3.90 -11.09 3.83
CA ILE A 73 4.11 -9.64 3.79
C ILE A 73 3.41 -9.07 2.56
N SER A 74 2.78 -7.92 2.70
CA SER A 74 2.15 -7.20 1.58
C SER A 74 2.48 -5.72 1.59
N ILE A 75 2.21 -5.04 0.47
CA ILE A 75 2.13 -3.59 0.41
C ILE A 75 0.67 -3.20 0.60
N ALA A 76 0.43 -2.19 1.43
CA ALA A 76 -0.90 -1.65 1.70
C ALA A 76 -0.86 -0.12 1.72
N PHE A 77 -2.00 0.50 1.50
CA PHE A 77 -2.16 1.93 1.75
C PHE A 77 -2.33 2.19 3.26
N ALA A 78 -1.85 3.32 3.75
CA ALA A 78 -1.92 3.68 5.17
C ALA A 78 -3.35 3.53 5.73
N TYR A 79 -4.35 4.06 5.02
CA TYR A 79 -5.75 3.98 5.43
C TYR A 79 -6.30 2.55 5.53
N GLN A 80 -5.72 1.57 4.79
CA GLN A 80 -6.13 0.17 4.87
C GLN A 80 -5.56 -0.54 6.10
N ILE A 81 -4.38 -0.10 6.55
CA ILE A 81 -3.75 -0.60 7.77
C ILE A 81 -4.55 -0.12 8.98
N GLU A 82 -4.87 1.19 9.02
CA GLU A 82 -5.60 1.82 10.11
C GLU A 82 -7.07 1.39 10.22
N ALA A 83 -7.72 1.11 9.07
CA ALA A 83 -9.14 0.72 9.04
C ALA A 83 -9.40 -0.75 9.40
N GLY A 84 -8.37 -1.52 9.72
CA GLY A 84 -8.52 -2.93 10.09
C GLY A 84 -9.01 -3.12 11.53
N PRO A 85 -9.60 -4.28 11.86
CA PRO A 85 -9.94 -4.60 13.24
C PRO A 85 -8.68 -4.69 14.12
N GLU A 86 -8.77 -4.22 15.37
CA GLU A 86 -7.64 -4.22 16.31
C GLU A 86 -7.08 -5.63 16.56
N GLU A 87 -7.94 -6.64 16.64
CA GLU A 87 -7.55 -8.04 16.86
C GLU A 87 -6.76 -8.65 15.70
N ALA A 88 -6.83 -8.03 14.53
CA ALA A 88 -6.12 -8.44 13.32
C ALA A 88 -5.28 -7.28 12.74
N ALA A 89 -4.71 -6.46 13.61
CA ALA A 89 -3.88 -5.33 13.21
C ALA A 89 -2.68 -5.79 12.37
N LEU A 90 -2.36 -5.00 11.34
CA LEU A 90 -1.12 -5.16 10.58
C LEU A 90 -0.04 -4.29 11.20
N THR A 91 1.16 -4.82 11.26
CA THR A 91 2.36 -4.09 11.68
C THR A 91 3.14 -3.66 10.45
N THR A 92 3.53 -2.39 10.38
CA THR A 92 4.41 -1.88 9.34
C THR A 92 5.83 -2.37 9.55
N VAL A 93 6.52 -2.62 8.45
CA VAL A 93 7.92 -3.01 8.42
C VAL A 93 8.63 -2.23 7.31
N LEU A 94 9.94 -2.16 7.36
CA LEU A 94 10.76 -1.43 6.39
C LEU A 94 10.39 0.08 6.32
N ASP A 95 10.12 0.70 7.47
CA ASP A 95 9.64 2.08 7.54
C ASP A 95 10.64 3.10 6.94
N GLU A 96 11.94 2.77 6.94
CA GLU A 96 12.98 3.57 6.28
C GLU A 96 13.01 3.38 4.75
N PHE A 97 12.32 2.37 4.22
CA PHE A 97 12.30 1.99 2.80
C PHE A 97 10.86 1.96 2.30
N GLN A 98 10.24 3.12 2.19
CA GLN A 98 8.85 3.16 1.77
C GLN A 98 8.69 2.95 0.26
N PRO A 99 7.65 2.24 -0.19
CA PRO A 99 7.24 2.29 -1.58
C PRO A 99 6.96 3.73 -2.03
N PRO A 100 7.12 4.06 -3.32
CA PRO A 100 6.79 5.40 -3.82
C PRO A 100 5.35 5.79 -3.48
N SER A 101 5.16 7.04 -3.06
CA SER A 101 3.83 7.59 -2.81
C SER A 101 3.04 7.67 -4.12
N LEU A 102 1.77 7.27 -4.07
CA LEU A 102 0.85 7.40 -5.19
C LEU A 102 -0.04 8.63 -5.00
N PRO A 103 -0.22 9.46 -6.03
CA PRO A 103 -1.08 10.63 -5.93
C PRO A 103 -2.56 10.20 -5.88
N VAL A 104 -3.33 10.83 -5.01
CA VAL A 104 -4.79 10.72 -4.99
C VAL A 104 -5.37 11.85 -5.84
N ASN A 105 -6.10 11.51 -6.90
CA ASN A 105 -6.62 12.48 -7.86
C ASN A 105 -8.15 12.44 -7.91
N LEU A 106 -8.77 13.62 -7.95
CA LEU A 106 -10.16 13.78 -8.36
C LEU A 106 -10.20 13.94 -9.90
N VAL A 107 -10.72 12.91 -10.57
CA VAL A 107 -10.80 12.90 -12.04
C VAL A 107 -12.22 13.20 -12.47
N TYR A 108 -12.38 14.14 -13.40
CA TYR A 108 -13.65 14.51 -14.00
C TYR A 108 -13.49 14.82 -15.50
N THR A 109 -14.58 14.70 -16.26
CA THR A 109 -14.56 15.02 -17.69
C THR A 109 -14.39 16.52 -17.87
N ALA A 110 -13.34 16.92 -18.61
CA ALA A 110 -13.11 18.31 -18.95
C ALA A 110 -14.12 18.77 -20.02
N ASN A 111 -15.12 19.55 -19.61
CA ASN A 111 -15.99 20.27 -20.51
C ASN A 111 -15.71 21.77 -20.41
N ARG A 112 -15.99 22.51 -21.52
CA ARG A 112 -15.82 23.96 -21.57
C ARG A 112 -16.53 24.69 -20.41
N PHE A 113 -17.63 24.11 -19.91
CA PHE A 113 -18.36 24.59 -18.73
C PHE A 113 -18.51 23.46 -17.73
N LEU A 114 -17.91 23.62 -16.57
CA LEU A 114 -18.05 22.67 -15.48
C LEU A 114 -19.48 22.80 -14.87
N PRO A 115 -20.28 21.73 -14.88
CA PRO A 115 -21.62 21.78 -14.27
C PRO A 115 -21.54 22.18 -12.79
N ILE A 116 -22.51 22.97 -12.31
CA ILE A 116 -22.55 23.47 -10.92
C ILE A 116 -22.43 22.33 -9.91
N LYS A 117 -23.10 21.21 -10.16
CA LYS A 117 -23.05 20.02 -9.28
C LYS A 117 -21.65 19.42 -9.17
N VAL A 118 -20.87 19.41 -10.28
CA VAL A 118 -19.50 18.91 -10.28
C VAL A 118 -18.58 19.87 -9.54
N ARG A 119 -18.74 21.17 -9.75
CA ARG A 119 -18.01 22.21 -9.02
C ARG A 119 -18.27 22.09 -7.50
N ALA A 120 -19.54 22.02 -7.10
CA ALA A 120 -19.89 21.87 -5.69
C ALA A 120 -19.29 20.60 -5.06
N PHE A 121 -19.27 19.48 -5.80
CA PHE A 121 -18.63 18.26 -5.35
C PHE A 121 -17.11 18.43 -5.18
N LEU A 122 -16.44 19.06 -6.15
CA LEU A 122 -14.99 19.32 -6.07
C LEU A 122 -14.65 20.24 -4.90
N ASP A 123 -15.39 21.34 -4.73
CA ASP A 123 -15.19 22.31 -3.66
C ASP A 123 -15.43 21.68 -2.27
N PHE A 124 -16.34 20.72 -2.17
CA PHE A 124 -16.59 19.95 -0.96
C PHE A 124 -15.51 18.89 -0.69
N SER A 125 -15.11 18.14 -1.72
CA SER A 125 -14.28 16.94 -1.57
C SER A 125 -12.79 17.25 -1.51
N ALA A 126 -12.27 18.18 -2.32
CA ALA A 126 -10.86 18.45 -2.42
C ALA A 126 -10.22 18.87 -1.08
N PRO A 127 -10.79 19.80 -0.28
CA PRO A 127 -10.22 20.16 1.02
C PRO A 127 -10.21 19.01 2.03
N ARG A 128 -11.22 18.12 1.93
CA ARG A 128 -11.33 16.94 2.82
C ARG A 128 -10.30 15.88 2.48
N LEU A 129 -10.13 15.61 1.19
CA LEU A 129 -9.11 14.66 0.73
C LEU A 129 -7.70 15.15 1.03
N LYS A 130 -7.42 16.45 0.84
CA LYS A 130 -6.13 17.04 1.24
C LYS A 130 -5.83 16.87 2.73
N ARG A 131 -6.85 16.96 3.58
CA ARG A 131 -6.69 16.76 5.04
C ARG A 131 -6.35 15.31 5.38
N VAL A 132 -6.89 14.35 4.63
CA VAL A 132 -6.68 12.90 4.88
C VAL A 132 -5.38 12.41 4.26
N PHE A 133 -5.06 12.84 3.04
CA PHE A 133 -3.94 12.28 2.27
C PHE A 133 -2.71 13.22 2.20
N GLY A 134 -2.77 14.40 2.78
CA GLY A 134 -1.74 15.41 2.65
C GLY A 134 -1.81 16.17 1.32
N GLU A 135 -0.84 17.03 1.08
CA GLU A 135 -0.70 17.78 -0.18
C GLU A 135 -0.10 16.94 -1.30
#